data_1e414c297d95d42d62ff592f0274bfc0
#
_entry.id   1e414c297d95d42d62ff592f0274bfc0
#
_cell.length_a   1.000
_cell.length_b   1.000
_cell.length_c   1.000
_cell.angle_alpha   90.00
_cell.angle_beta   90.00
_cell.angle_gamma   90.00
#
_symmetry.space_group_name_H-M   'P 1'
#
loop_
_entity.id
_entity.type
_entity.pdbx_description
1 polymer ?
#
loop_
_entity_poly.entity_id
_entity_poly.type
_entity_poly.pdbx_seq_one_letter_code
_entity_poly.pdbx_strand_id
1 'polypeptide(L)'
;GGVGQLNKHFDAMLFMSVISGRNSHYLIGEQVIAAPVVKDLGLETISTGYILVDGGACSTVEFMSGTRPIPLNRVDIIIAHALAGQYLGMDWIYLESGSGAETSITAEVVSAVSDSVDIPIIVGGGIKSPDKASELVKAGASIIVTGTITEEKSKLMSEMADAVHWKKT
;
A
#
# COMPACT_ATOMS: atom_id res chain seq x y z
N GLY A 1 -6.25 8.82 4.57
CA GLY A 1 -6.16 10.08 5.27
C GLY A 1 -7.40 10.92 5.06
N GLY A 2 -7.80 11.72 6.07
CA GLY A 2 -8.98 12.57 5.95
C GLY A 2 -8.76 13.77 5.04
N VAL A 3 -9.85 14.41 4.61
CA VAL A 3 -9.85 15.61 3.73
C VAL A 3 -8.91 16.73 4.24
N GLY A 4 -8.74 16.86 5.55
CA GLY A 4 -7.83 17.88 6.15
C GLY A 4 -6.34 17.70 5.83
N GLN A 5 -5.93 16.60 5.21
CA GLN A 5 -4.56 16.35 4.78
C GLN A 5 -4.31 16.73 3.31
N LEU A 6 -5.37 17.06 2.55
CA LEU A 6 -5.24 17.44 1.15
C LEU A 6 -4.59 18.83 1.04
N ASN A 7 -3.66 18.96 0.10
CA ASN A 7 -2.91 20.19 -0.10
C ASN A 7 -2.64 20.42 -1.60
N LYS A 8 -2.82 21.65 -2.05
CA LYS A 8 -2.57 22.09 -3.44
C LYS A 8 -1.11 21.96 -3.92
N HIS A 9 -0.19 21.69 -3.01
CA HIS A 9 1.24 21.49 -3.33
C HIS A 9 1.61 20.05 -3.65
N PHE A 10 0.64 19.14 -3.59
CA PHE A 10 0.82 17.78 -4.07
C PHE A 10 0.64 17.72 -5.59
N ASP A 11 1.47 16.93 -6.27
CA ASP A 11 1.31 16.68 -7.71
C ASP A 11 0.22 15.62 -7.95
N ALA A 12 0.21 14.57 -7.13
CA ALA A 12 -0.75 13.47 -7.21
C ALA A 12 -1.08 12.90 -5.82
N MET A 13 -2.15 12.13 -5.74
CA MET A 13 -2.52 11.41 -4.53
C MET A 13 -3.00 9.99 -4.84
N LEU A 14 -2.73 9.07 -3.91
CA LEU A 14 -3.35 7.76 -3.92
C LEU A 14 -4.81 7.89 -3.46
N PHE A 15 -5.74 7.70 -4.37
CA PHE A 15 -7.17 7.71 -4.07
C PHE A 15 -7.59 6.29 -3.65
N MET A 16 -7.31 5.98 -2.35
CA MET A 16 -7.36 4.62 -1.82
C MET A 16 -8.76 4.19 -1.41
N SER A 17 -9.09 2.92 -1.67
CA SER A 17 -10.24 2.21 -1.13
C SER A 17 -9.75 0.96 -0.38
N VAL A 18 -10.21 0.74 0.85
CA VAL A 18 -9.85 -0.45 1.66
C VAL A 18 -10.66 -1.65 1.16
N ILE A 19 -10.21 -2.23 0.04
CA ILE A 19 -10.95 -3.30 -0.65
C ILE A 19 -10.95 -4.64 0.10
N SER A 20 -10.02 -4.85 1.03
CA SER A 20 -10.03 -6.01 1.94
C SER A 20 -11.01 -5.85 3.10
N GLY A 21 -11.52 -4.63 3.35
CA GLY A 21 -12.51 -4.33 4.37
C GLY A 21 -13.94 -4.63 3.94
N ARG A 22 -14.85 -4.54 4.91
CA ARG A 22 -16.32 -4.65 4.70
C ARG A 22 -17.06 -3.42 5.24
N ASN A 23 -16.32 -2.41 5.68
CA ASN A 23 -16.85 -1.15 6.15
C ASN A 23 -16.99 -0.18 4.97
N SER A 24 -18.24 0.12 4.59
CA SER A 24 -18.54 0.99 3.45
C SER A 24 -17.97 2.40 3.57
N HIS A 25 -17.75 2.90 4.79
CA HIS A 25 -17.13 4.20 5.03
C HIS A 25 -15.72 4.27 4.42
N TYR A 26 -14.91 3.22 4.58
CA TYR A 26 -13.54 3.15 4.06
C TYR A 26 -13.45 2.55 2.65
N LEU A 27 -14.53 1.90 2.19
CA LEU A 27 -14.61 1.42 0.81
C LEU A 27 -14.93 2.54 -0.18
N ILE A 28 -15.87 3.44 0.18
CA ILE A 28 -16.33 4.50 -0.72
C ILE A 28 -16.70 5.81 0.00
N GLY A 29 -17.05 5.77 1.30
CA GLY A 29 -17.57 6.95 2.01
C GLY A 29 -16.58 8.09 2.09
N GLU A 30 -15.33 7.85 2.51
CA GLU A 30 -14.26 8.85 2.56
C GLU A 30 -13.96 9.41 1.17
N GLN A 31 -14.01 8.56 0.13
CA GLN A 31 -13.76 8.95 -1.25
C GLN A 31 -14.85 9.91 -1.77
N VAL A 32 -16.11 9.66 -1.43
CA VAL A 32 -17.23 10.54 -1.78
C VAL A 32 -17.07 11.90 -1.12
N ILE A 33 -16.67 11.94 0.15
CA ILE A 33 -16.43 13.20 0.89
C ILE A 33 -15.23 13.97 0.30
N ALA A 34 -14.17 13.27 -0.08
CA ALA A 34 -12.94 13.89 -0.57
C ALA A 34 -13.02 14.34 -2.03
N ALA A 35 -13.77 13.66 -2.88
CA ALA A 35 -13.76 13.87 -4.34
C ALA A 35 -14.02 15.32 -4.79
N PRO A 36 -14.99 16.08 -4.25
CA PRO A 36 -15.16 17.49 -4.62
C PRO A 36 -13.94 18.35 -4.30
N VAL A 37 -13.32 18.14 -3.13
CA VAL A 37 -12.14 18.90 -2.69
C VAL A 37 -10.93 18.58 -3.57
N VAL A 38 -10.73 17.30 -3.90
CA VAL A 38 -9.66 16.85 -4.81
C VAL A 38 -9.81 17.50 -6.18
N LYS A 39 -11.03 17.56 -6.71
CA LYS A 39 -11.35 18.22 -7.99
C LYS A 39 -11.03 19.72 -7.93
N ASP A 40 -11.44 20.40 -6.87
CA ASP A 40 -11.24 21.84 -6.71
C ASP A 40 -9.74 22.19 -6.57
N LEU A 41 -8.95 21.30 -5.98
CA LEU A 41 -7.49 21.45 -5.87
C LEU A 41 -6.75 21.09 -7.16
N GLY A 42 -7.41 20.44 -8.13
CA GLY A 42 -6.80 19.99 -9.39
C GLY A 42 -5.76 18.89 -9.22
N LEU A 43 -5.88 18.06 -8.17
CA LEU A 43 -4.93 16.99 -7.90
C LEU A 43 -5.14 15.80 -8.84
N GLU A 44 -4.04 15.26 -9.36
CA GLU A 44 -4.05 13.97 -10.03
C GLU A 44 -4.43 12.86 -9.03
N THR A 45 -5.32 11.98 -9.42
CA THR A 45 -5.74 10.84 -8.58
C THR A 45 -5.30 9.53 -9.18
N ILE A 46 -4.69 8.68 -8.35
CA ILE A 46 -4.30 7.31 -8.71
C ILE A 46 -5.21 6.37 -7.93
N SER A 47 -6.17 5.76 -8.61
CA SER A 47 -7.11 4.83 -8.00
C SER A 47 -6.39 3.61 -7.44
N THR A 48 -6.50 3.38 -6.12
CA THR A 48 -5.64 2.39 -5.44
C THR A 48 -6.46 1.46 -4.55
N GLY A 49 -6.35 0.17 -4.82
CA GLY A 49 -6.91 -0.91 -3.99
C GLY A 49 -6.01 -1.22 -2.80
N TYR A 50 -6.42 -0.78 -1.60
CA TYR A 50 -5.69 -1.01 -0.37
C TYR A 50 -6.10 -2.35 0.24
N ILE A 51 -5.13 -3.25 0.41
CA ILE A 51 -5.30 -4.60 0.96
C ILE A 51 -4.51 -4.68 2.27
N LEU A 52 -5.23 -4.78 3.38
CA LEU A 52 -4.62 -4.94 4.70
C LEU A 52 -4.27 -6.42 4.93
N VAL A 53 -3.00 -6.69 5.17
CA VAL A 53 -2.45 -8.01 5.45
C VAL A 53 -1.90 -8.04 6.88
N ASP A 54 -1.98 -9.17 7.54
CA ASP A 54 -1.57 -9.33 8.94
C ASP A 54 -0.05 -9.12 9.09
N GLY A 55 0.32 -8.09 9.85
CA GLY A 55 1.70 -7.73 10.18
C GLY A 55 2.13 -8.12 11.60
N GLY A 56 1.33 -8.91 12.32
CA GLY A 56 1.60 -9.38 13.68
C GLY A 56 1.22 -8.40 14.79
N ALA A 57 0.85 -7.16 14.46
CA ALA A 57 0.40 -6.15 15.40
C ALA A 57 -0.83 -5.40 14.87
N CYS A 58 -1.76 -5.04 15.77
CA CYS A 58 -2.94 -4.27 15.38
C CYS A 58 -2.53 -2.89 14.85
N SER A 59 -2.84 -2.62 13.58
CA SER A 59 -2.54 -1.34 12.95
C SER A 59 -3.66 -0.31 13.20
N THR A 60 -3.34 0.99 13.05
CA THR A 60 -4.34 2.05 13.13
C THR A 60 -5.46 1.86 12.10
N VAL A 61 -5.13 1.41 10.89
CA VAL A 61 -6.13 1.14 9.84
C VAL A 61 -7.05 0.01 10.26
N GLU A 62 -6.51 -1.08 10.80
CA GLU A 62 -7.29 -2.19 11.33
C GLU A 62 -8.29 -1.73 12.40
N PHE A 63 -7.80 -1.03 13.42
CA PHE A 63 -8.62 -0.55 14.52
C PHE A 63 -9.70 0.44 14.06
N MET A 64 -9.33 1.46 13.29
CA MET A 64 -10.25 2.53 12.87
C MET A 64 -11.27 2.07 11.84
N SER A 65 -10.90 1.18 10.94
CA SER A 65 -11.80 0.69 9.89
C SER A 65 -12.62 -0.54 10.30
N GLY A 66 -12.23 -1.22 11.38
CA GLY A 66 -12.79 -2.52 11.73
C GLY A 66 -12.48 -3.61 10.70
N THR A 67 -11.44 -3.40 9.89
CA THR A 67 -11.02 -4.36 8.86
C THR A 67 -10.15 -5.44 9.48
N ARG A 68 -10.59 -6.69 9.42
CA ARG A 68 -9.75 -7.82 9.80
C ARG A 68 -8.66 -8.01 8.75
N PRO A 69 -7.35 -7.98 9.12
CA PRO A 69 -6.27 -8.22 8.19
C PRO A 69 -6.33 -9.62 7.59
N ILE A 70 -5.91 -9.76 6.33
CA ILE A 70 -5.81 -11.07 5.69
C ILE A 70 -4.54 -11.77 6.22
N PRO A 71 -4.64 -13.00 6.75
CA PRO A 71 -3.44 -13.72 7.19
C PRO A 71 -2.43 -13.91 6.06
N LEU A 72 -1.12 -13.71 6.34
CA LEU A 72 -0.04 -13.84 5.35
C LEU A 72 -0.03 -15.20 4.62
N ASN A 73 -0.44 -16.27 5.29
CA ASN A 73 -0.51 -17.61 4.69
C ASN A 73 -1.74 -17.84 3.80
N ARG A 74 -2.65 -16.86 3.67
CA ARG A 74 -3.82 -16.91 2.80
C ARG A 74 -3.58 -16.10 1.53
N VAL A 75 -2.51 -16.49 0.81
CA VAL A 75 -2.09 -15.87 -0.46
C VAL A 75 -3.23 -15.90 -1.48
N ASP A 76 -4.02 -16.96 -1.51
CA ASP A 76 -5.22 -17.12 -2.33
C ASP A 76 -6.23 -15.98 -2.13
N ILE A 77 -6.46 -15.56 -0.87
CA ILE A 77 -7.37 -14.46 -0.56
C ILE A 77 -6.77 -13.11 -0.96
N ILE A 78 -5.45 -12.92 -0.75
CA ILE A 78 -4.76 -11.69 -1.15
C ILE A 78 -4.84 -11.51 -2.66
N ILE A 79 -4.52 -12.54 -3.45
CA ILE A 79 -4.63 -12.54 -4.92
C ILE A 79 -6.05 -12.22 -5.37
N ALA A 80 -7.07 -12.87 -4.76
CA ALA A 80 -8.46 -12.62 -5.12
C ALA A 80 -8.86 -11.15 -4.93
N HIS A 81 -8.38 -10.47 -3.87
CA HIS A 81 -8.63 -9.04 -3.67
C HIS A 81 -7.87 -8.18 -4.67
N ALA A 82 -6.63 -8.53 -5.01
CA ALA A 82 -5.84 -7.80 -6.00
C ALA A 82 -6.49 -7.87 -7.39
N LEU A 83 -6.92 -9.05 -7.83
CA LEU A 83 -7.67 -9.25 -9.07
C LEU A 83 -8.99 -8.47 -9.07
N ALA A 84 -9.74 -8.51 -7.96
CA ALA A 84 -10.97 -7.74 -7.84
C ALA A 84 -10.70 -6.23 -7.98
N GLY A 85 -9.63 -5.71 -7.38
CA GLY A 85 -9.20 -4.32 -7.56
C GLY A 85 -8.91 -3.99 -9.01
N GLN A 86 -8.14 -4.81 -9.71
CA GLN A 86 -7.84 -4.63 -11.14
C GLN A 86 -9.12 -4.68 -11.99
N TYR A 87 -10.02 -5.63 -11.76
CA TYR A 87 -11.26 -5.76 -12.53
C TYR A 87 -12.25 -4.62 -12.26
N LEU A 88 -12.17 -3.98 -11.09
CA LEU A 88 -12.92 -2.76 -10.78
C LEU A 88 -12.30 -1.49 -11.38
N GLY A 89 -11.19 -1.61 -12.11
CA GLY A 89 -10.53 -0.49 -12.78
C GLY A 89 -9.62 0.33 -11.88
N MET A 90 -9.08 -0.26 -10.82
CA MET A 90 -8.05 0.38 -10.01
C MET A 90 -6.73 0.39 -10.77
N ASP A 91 -6.00 1.51 -10.66
CA ASP A 91 -4.72 1.69 -11.33
C ASP A 91 -3.58 0.97 -10.60
N TRP A 92 -3.67 0.87 -9.27
CA TRP A 92 -2.63 0.27 -8.42
C TRP A 92 -3.22 -0.61 -7.32
N ILE A 93 -2.42 -1.58 -6.84
CA ILE A 93 -2.69 -2.36 -5.63
C ILE A 93 -1.70 -1.97 -4.55
N TYR A 94 -2.19 -1.75 -3.34
CA TYR A 94 -1.35 -1.48 -2.17
C TYR A 94 -1.48 -2.61 -1.15
N LEU A 95 -0.43 -3.41 -1.00
CA LEU A 95 -0.29 -4.43 0.03
C LEU A 95 0.32 -3.78 1.29
N GLU A 96 -0.43 -3.70 2.37
CA GLU A 96 -0.01 -3.03 3.59
C GLU A 96 -0.10 -3.96 4.79
N SER A 97 0.98 -4.09 5.57
CA SER A 97 0.99 -4.86 6.83
C SER A 97 0.83 -4.00 8.09
N GLY A 98 0.66 -2.69 7.94
CA GLY A 98 0.47 -1.76 9.05
C GLY A 98 1.73 -0.98 9.43
N SER A 99 1.55 0.28 9.84
CA SER A 99 2.64 1.09 10.38
C SER A 99 3.13 0.47 11.69
N GLY A 100 4.45 0.26 11.80
CA GLY A 100 5.05 -0.39 12.96
C GLY A 100 4.87 -1.90 13.01
N ALA A 101 4.42 -2.54 11.92
CA ALA A 101 4.26 -3.99 11.85
C ALA A 101 5.54 -4.75 12.27
N GLU A 102 5.35 -5.85 12.98
CA GLU A 102 6.44 -6.73 13.38
C GLU A 102 7.02 -7.46 12.17
N THR A 103 6.13 -7.86 11.26
CA THR A 103 6.45 -8.61 10.04
C THR A 103 5.98 -7.83 8.81
N SER A 104 6.86 -7.64 7.83
CA SER A 104 6.49 -7.10 6.52
C SER A 104 5.86 -8.16 5.61
N ILE A 105 5.20 -7.73 4.54
CA ILE A 105 4.80 -8.60 3.44
C ILE A 105 6.00 -9.43 2.97
N THR A 106 5.79 -10.72 2.67
CA THR A 106 6.86 -11.60 2.19
C THR A 106 7.07 -11.50 0.69
N ALA A 107 8.26 -11.82 0.21
CA ALA A 107 8.56 -11.84 -1.22
C ALA A 107 7.68 -12.83 -2.00
N GLU A 108 7.34 -13.96 -1.38
CA GLU A 108 6.43 -14.95 -1.96
C GLU A 108 5.04 -14.39 -2.22
N VAL A 109 4.49 -13.62 -1.26
CA VAL A 109 3.18 -12.95 -1.43
C VAL A 109 3.26 -11.92 -2.55
N VAL A 110 4.31 -11.10 -2.59
CA VAL A 110 4.49 -10.08 -3.63
C VAL A 110 4.63 -10.72 -5.00
N SER A 111 5.45 -11.77 -5.14
CA SER A 111 5.61 -12.50 -6.40
C SER A 111 4.28 -13.11 -6.87
N ALA A 112 3.56 -13.79 -5.98
CA ALA A 112 2.30 -14.42 -6.33
C ALA A 112 1.22 -13.40 -6.77
N VAL A 113 1.19 -12.23 -6.16
CA VAL A 113 0.29 -11.14 -6.59
C VAL A 113 0.77 -10.54 -7.91
N SER A 114 2.09 -10.30 -8.07
CA SER A 114 2.68 -9.75 -9.30
C SER A 114 2.48 -10.65 -10.52
N ASP A 115 2.50 -11.97 -10.31
CA ASP A 115 2.22 -12.95 -11.36
C ASP A 115 0.73 -13.01 -11.75
N SER A 116 -0.14 -12.43 -10.92
CA SER A 116 -1.60 -12.52 -11.07
C SER A 116 -2.26 -11.25 -11.60
N VAL A 117 -1.66 -10.06 -11.40
CA VAL A 117 -2.20 -8.78 -11.84
C VAL A 117 -1.26 -8.05 -12.79
N ASP A 118 -1.81 -7.23 -13.70
CA ASP A 118 -1.04 -6.47 -14.68
C ASP A 118 -0.75 -5.02 -14.22
N ILE A 119 -1.31 -4.61 -13.07
CA ILE A 119 -1.18 -3.26 -12.52
C ILE A 119 -0.07 -3.18 -11.46
N PRO A 120 0.56 -2.00 -11.28
CA PRO A 120 1.63 -1.81 -10.31
C PRO A 120 1.24 -2.16 -8.87
N ILE A 121 2.22 -2.66 -8.10
CA ILE A 121 2.05 -3.05 -6.71
C ILE A 121 2.88 -2.15 -5.81
N ILE A 122 2.21 -1.52 -4.85
CA ILE A 122 2.83 -0.83 -3.71
C ILE A 122 2.94 -1.82 -2.56
N VAL A 123 4.06 -1.81 -1.85
CA VAL A 123 4.24 -2.63 -0.64
C VAL A 123 4.70 -1.75 0.51
N GLY A 124 3.99 -1.82 1.63
CA GLY A 124 4.29 -1.06 2.85
C GLY A 124 4.09 -1.84 4.13
N GLY A 125 4.56 -1.24 5.22
CA GLY A 125 4.51 -1.80 6.57
C GLY A 125 5.67 -2.74 6.90
N GLY A 126 6.32 -2.51 8.05
CA GLY A 126 7.35 -3.41 8.60
C GLY A 126 8.65 -3.53 7.81
N ILE A 127 8.90 -2.70 6.79
CA ILE A 127 10.13 -2.74 5.98
C ILE A 127 11.22 -1.96 6.72
N LYS A 128 12.19 -2.69 7.30
CA LYS A 128 13.18 -2.14 8.24
C LYS A 128 14.62 -2.13 7.71
N SER A 129 14.88 -2.65 6.51
CA SER A 129 16.23 -2.70 5.95
C SER A 129 16.25 -2.55 4.43
N PRO A 130 17.35 -2.03 3.85
CA PRO A 130 17.56 -1.97 2.40
C PRO A 130 17.49 -3.33 1.73
N ASP A 131 18.02 -4.38 2.36
CA ASP A 131 17.97 -5.75 1.83
C ASP A 131 16.53 -6.23 1.66
N LYS A 132 15.67 -5.96 2.67
CA LYS A 132 14.24 -6.31 2.57
C LYS A 132 13.53 -5.52 1.49
N ALA A 133 13.82 -4.23 1.35
CA ALA A 133 13.27 -3.41 0.26
C ALA A 133 13.67 -3.95 -1.12
N SER A 134 14.97 -4.29 -1.30
CA SER A 134 15.49 -4.90 -2.53
C SER A 134 14.84 -6.25 -2.85
N GLU A 135 14.65 -7.10 -1.84
CA GLU A 135 13.98 -8.40 -1.95
C GLU A 135 12.54 -8.23 -2.51
N LEU A 136 11.78 -7.27 -1.96
CA LEU A 136 10.41 -7.01 -2.38
C LEU A 136 10.33 -6.44 -3.80
N VAL A 137 11.24 -5.55 -4.19
CA VAL A 137 11.32 -5.04 -5.57
C VAL A 137 11.64 -6.16 -6.55
N LYS A 138 12.59 -7.06 -6.22
CA LYS A 138 12.91 -8.23 -7.04
C LYS A 138 11.74 -9.21 -7.17
N ALA A 139 10.87 -9.26 -6.16
CA ALA A 139 9.64 -10.04 -6.17
C ALA A 139 8.50 -9.42 -6.98
N GLY A 140 8.63 -8.17 -7.47
CA GLY A 140 7.63 -7.53 -8.32
C GLY A 140 6.98 -6.28 -7.73
N ALA A 141 7.40 -5.81 -6.55
CA ALA A 141 6.92 -4.53 -6.03
C ALA A 141 7.42 -3.37 -6.93
N SER A 142 6.50 -2.50 -7.34
CA SER A 142 6.80 -1.31 -8.14
C SER A 142 7.18 -0.12 -7.26
N ILE A 143 6.61 -0.04 -6.06
CA ILE A 143 6.87 1.02 -5.08
C ILE A 143 7.00 0.41 -3.69
N ILE A 144 7.97 0.91 -2.92
CA ILE A 144 8.18 0.56 -1.51
C ILE A 144 7.83 1.77 -0.65
N VAL A 145 7.00 1.56 0.36
CA VAL A 145 6.65 2.57 1.37
C VAL A 145 7.33 2.24 2.68
N THR A 146 8.19 3.16 3.12
CA THR A 146 8.87 3.11 4.43
C THR A 146 8.48 4.32 5.26
N GLY A 147 8.20 4.12 6.53
CA GLY A 147 7.81 5.18 7.45
C GLY A 147 8.81 5.30 8.61
N THR A 148 8.46 4.80 9.77
CA THR A 148 9.15 4.96 11.07
C THR A 148 10.67 4.85 11.00
N ILE A 149 11.20 3.90 10.23
CA ILE A 149 12.66 3.67 10.19
C ILE A 149 13.42 4.81 9.49
N THR A 150 12.81 5.46 8.51
CA THR A 150 13.42 6.58 7.79
C THR A 150 13.30 7.90 8.58
N GLU A 151 12.27 8.03 9.40
CA GLU A 151 12.10 9.15 10.32
C GLU A 151 13.15 9.13 11.43
N GLU A 152 13.50 7.94 11.94
CA GLU A 152 14.49 7.77 12.99
C GLU A 152 15.94 7.85 12.51
N LYS A 153 16.22 7.45 11.26
CA LYS A 153 17.57 7.30 10.70
C LYS A 153 17.67 7.87 9.29
N SER A 154 17.91 9.17 9.17
CA SER A 154 18.00 9.85 7.87
C SER A 154 19.03 9.27 6.88
N LYS A 155 20.14 8.70 7.37
CA LYS A 155 21.15 8.02 6.53
C LYS A 155 20.59 6.79 5.84
N LEU A 156 19.64 6.09 6.47
CA LEU A 156 19.05 4.89 5.91
C LEU A 156 18.17 5.19 4.69
N MET A 157 17.68 6.42 4.55
CA MET A 157 16.88 6.83 3.39
C MET A 157 17.66 6.68 2.07
N SER A 158 18.93 7.09 2.04
CA SER A 158 19.77 6.93 0.84
C SER A 158 20.02 5.46 0.53
N GLU A 159 20.34 4.67 1.55
CA GLU A 159 20.57 3.22 1.38
C GLU A 159 19.29 2.50 0.90
N MET A 160 18.12 2.90 1.40
CA MET A 160 16.83 2.39 0.94
C MET A 160 16.58 2.77 -0.52
N ALA A 161 16.83 4.04 -0.89
CA ALA A 161 16.67 4.50 -2.27
C ALA A 161 17.58 3.73 -3.23
N ASP A 162 18.84 3.54 -2.88
CA ASP A 162 19.79 2.76 -3.67
C ASP A 162 19.36 1.30 -3.84
N ALA A 163 18.80 0.71 -2.79
CA ALA A 163 18.35 -0.68 -2.78
C ALA A 163 17.13 -0.94 -3.68
N VAL A 164 16.23 0.05 -3.82
CA VAL A 164 15.00 -0.09 -4.63
C VAL A 164 15.20 0.33 -6.09
N HIS A 165 16.19 1.18 -6.39
CA HIS A 165 16.50 1.64 -7.74
C HIS A 165 17.51 0.76 -8.49
N TRP A 166 17.58 -0.56 -8.18
CA TRP A 166 18.50 -1.41 -8.91
C TRP A 166 18.08 -1.54 -10.38
N LYS A 167 19.07 -1.34 -11.27
CA LYS A 167 18.85 -1.52 -12.71
C LYS A 167 18.89 -3.02 -13.00
N LYS A 168 17.83 -3.55 -13.64
CA LYS A 168 17.95 -4.84 -14.34
C LYS A 168 19.05 -4.70 -15.38
N THR A 169 20.21 -5.31 -15.14
CA THR A 169 21.26 -5.51 -16.16
C THR A 169 20.83 -6.57 -17.13
#